data_ac449eecc589074ad74e79a1ce8feb9a
#
_entry.id   ac449eecc589074ad74e79a1ce8feb9a
#
_cell.length_a   1.000
_cell.length_b   1.000
_cell.length_c   1.000
_cell.angle_alpha   90.00
_cell.angle_beta   90.00
_cell.angle_gamma   90.00
#
_symmetry.space_group_name_H-M   'P 1'
#
loop_
_entity.id
_entity.type
_entity.pdbx_description
1 polymer ?
#
loop_
_entity_poly.entity_id
_entity_poly.type
_entity_poly.pdbx_seq_one_letter_code
_entity_poly.pdbx_strand_id
1 'polypeptide(L)'
;LGGRPMLRNDELLFVLLGRLAKSDGRVTDGHIQQARNEMRALEMSDPAMRRAIAAFNRGKSGNDSLRGYLRRLSGQPHAAEGVLRACWRMVWADGRAGVSERELLAQWGKWLGWTVQQVQALASDYEPGKRPIVSAAVSYQEAMRLLGVSANSEPAQIKRAYRRLLSRHHPDKIAGTGATTAQV
;
A
#
# COMPACT_ATOMS: atom_id res chain seq x y z
N LEU A 1 -22.31 -19.11 5.42
CA LEU A 1 -22.40 -19.84 4.90
C LEU A 1 -22.31 -19.86 3.49
N GLY A 2 -21.82 -20.73 2.87
CA GLY A 2 -21.60 -20.82 1.51
C GLY A 2 -20.93 -19.68 1.01
N GLY A 3 -20.50 -18.92 1.83
CA GLY A 3 -19.92 -17.74 1.42
C GLY A 3 -18.50 -17.92 0.95
N ARG A 4 -17.96 -16.84 0.52
CA ARG A 4 -16.58 -16.79 0.15
C ARG A 4 -15.71 -16.94 1.38
N PRO A 5 -14.54 -17.56 1.25
CA PRO A 5 -13.62 -17.62 2.38
C PRO A 5 -13.25 -16.23 2.85
N MET A 6 -12.95 -16.12 4.12
CA MET A 6 -12.46 -14.87 4.68
C MET A 6 -11.18 -14.45 3.97
N LEU A 7 -11.08 -13.16 3.64
CA LEU A 7 -9.87 -12.62 3.06
C LEU A 7 -8.79 -12.44 4.12
N ARG A 8 -7.58 -12.79 3.78
CA ARG A 8 -6.43 -12.44 4.62
C ARG A 8 -6.10 -10.96 4.39
N ASN A 9 -5.34 -10.38 5.31
CA ASN A 9 -4.99 -8.97 5.20
C ASN A 9 -4.25 -8.64 3.90
N ASP A 10 -3.37 -9.51 3.45
CA ASP A 10 -2.65 -9.29 2.19
C ASP A 10 -3.60 -9.40 0.99
N GLU A 11 -4.53 -10.34 1.04
CA GLU A 11 -5.53 -10.45 -0.01
C GLU A 11 -6.48 -9.25 0.00
N LEU A 12 -6.89 -8.82 1.17
CA LEU A 12 -7.73 -7.64 1.30
C LEU A 12 -7.08 -6.43 0.65
N LEU A 13 -5.79 -6.24 0.90
CA LEU A 13 -5.06 -5.14 0.29
C LEU A 13 -5.24 -5.16 -1.23
N PHE A 14 -5.01 -6.31 -1.88
CA PHE A 14 -5.07 -6.38 -3.33
C PHE A 14 -6.50 -6.29 -3.88
N VAL A 15 -7.50 -6.70 -3.10
CA VAL A 15 -8.89 -6.43 -3.46
C VAL A 15 -9.14 -4.92 -3.49
N LEU A 16 -8.65 -4.21 -2.50
CA LEU A 16 -8.79 -2.75 -2.45
C LEU A 16 -8.08 -2.09 -3.62
N LEU A 17 -6.86 -2.54 -3.92
CA LEU A 17 -6.10 -1.98 -5.03
C LEU A 17 -6.78 -2.23 -6.38
N GLY A 18 -7.34 -3.41 -6.57
CA GLY A 18 -8.08 -3.72 -7.78
C GLY A 18 -9.34 -2.87 -7.93
N ARG A 19 -10.04 -2.65 -6.82
CA ARG A 19 -11.22 -1.80 -6.82
C ARG A 19 -10.88 -0.36 -7.18
N LEU A 20 -9.77 0.16 -6.62
CA LEU A 20 -9.31 1.50 -6.96
C LEU A 20 -8.91 1.62 -8.43
N ALA A 21 -8.14 0.64 -8.90
CA ALA A 21 -7.66 0.67 -10.28
C ALA A 21 -8.80 0.68 -11.29
N LYS A 22 -9.91 0.05 -10.94
CA LYS A 22 -11.08 -0.05 -11.82
C LYS A 22 -12.07 1.08 -11.64
N SER A 23 -11.91 1.90 -10.60
CA SER A 23 -12.94 2.86 -10.19
C SER A 23 -13.29 3.88 -11.26
N ASP A 24 -12.35 4.25 -12.12
CA ASP A 24 -12.63 5.13 -13.25
C ASP A 24 -12.98 4.36 -14.52
N GLY A 25 -13.22 3.07 -14.44
CA GLY A 25 -13.66 2.23 -15.56
C GLY A 25 -12.55 1.55 -16.32
N ARG A 26 -11.29 1.90 -16.09
CA ARG A 26 -10.19 1.33 -16.86
C ARG A 26 -8.95 1.11 -16.01
N VAL A 27 -8.44 -0.12 -16.04
CA VAL A 27 -7.19 -0.44 -15.39
C VAL A 27 -6.05 -0.18 -16.39
N THR A 28 -5.11 0.66 -16.00
CA THR A 28 -3.99 1.04 -16.86
C THR A 28 -2.77 0.17 -16.58
N ASP A 29 -1.78 0.23 -17.47
CA ASP A 29 -0.50 -0.43 -17.24
C ASP A 29 0.18 0.08 -15.97
N GLY A 30 0.01 1.35 -15.66
CA GLY A 30 0.53 1.94 -14.43
C GLY A 30 -0.06 1.28 -13.19
N HIS A 31 -1.37 1.01 -13.22
CA HIS A 31 -2.02 0.32 -12.11
C HIS A 31 -1.46 -1.10 -11.94
N ILE A 32 -1.27 -1.80 -13.03
CA ILE A 32 -0.75 -3.17 -12.99
C ILE A 32 0.68 -3.17 -12.47
N GLN A 33 1.49 -2.24 -12.96
CA GLN A 33 2.87 -2.14 -12.50
C GLN A 33 2.94 -1.81 -11.01
N GLN A 34 2.06 -0.93 -10.54
CA GLN A 34 2.04 -0.59 -9.12
C GLN A 34 1.62 -1.79 -8.26
N ALA A 35 0.67 -2.57 -8.73
CA ALA A 35 0.29 -3.80 -8.01
C ALA A 35 1.49 -4.74 -7.90
N ARG A 36 2.26 -4.88 -8.96
CA ARG A 36 3.47 -5.69 -8.94
C ARG A 36 4.51 -5.13 -7.98
N ASN A 37 4.65 -3.82 -7.95
CA ASN A 37 5.56 -3.17 -7.00
C ASN A 37 5.19 -3.49 -5.56
N GLU A 38 3.90 -3.48 -5.26
CA GLU A 38 3.44 -3.80 -3.91
C GLU A 38 3.72 -5.27 -3.56
N MET A 39 3.54 -6.17 -4.52
CA MET A 39 3.86 -7.58 -4.31
C MET A 39 5.34 -7.77 -4.02
N ARG A 40 6.20 -7.07 -4.74
CA ARG A 40 7.64 -7.14 -4.52
C ARG A 40 8.04 -6.55 -3.18
N ALA A 41 7.44 -5.44 -2.83
CA ALA A 41 7.72 -4.80 -1.54
C ALA A 41 7.37 -5.72 -0.36
N LEU A 42 6.34 -6.55 -0.53
CA LEU A 42 5.94 -7.51 0.48
C LEU A 42 6.71 -8.82 0.37
N GLU A 43 7.61 -8.93 -0.60
CA GLU A 43 8.43 -10.14 -0.82
C GLU A 43 7.58 -11.40 -0.89
N MET A 44 6.52 -11.31 -1.66
CA MET A 44 5.59 -12.42 -1.78
C MET A 44 6.20 -13.61 -2.51
N SER A 45 5.93 -14.80 -2.00
CA SER A 45 6.25 -16.04 -2.70
C SER A 45 5.38 -16.17 -3.95
N ASP A 46 5.73 -17.11 -4.83
CA ASP A 46 4.92 -17.34 -6.02
C ASP A 46 3.47 -17.70 -5.69
N PRO A 47 3.19 -18.59 -4.73
CA PRO A 47 1.80 -18.84 -4.34
C PRO A 47 1.11 -17.59 -3.81
N ALA A 48 1.81 -16.78 -3.02
CA ALA A 48 1.24 -15.55 -2.49
C ALA A 48 0.94 -14.54 -3.59
N MET A 49 1.82 -14.45 -4.59
CA MET A 49 1.58 -13.56 -5.74
C MET A 49 0.36 -14.00 -6.54
N ARG A 50 0.19 -15.31 -6.72
CA ARG A 50 -1.01 -15.81 -7.40
C ARG A 50 -2.28 -15.44 -6.66
N ARG A 51 -2.26 -15.54 -5.32
CA ARG A 51 -3.40 -15.13 -4.50
C ARG A 51 -3.64 -13.63 -4.61
N ALA A 52 -2.57 -12.84 -4.64
CA ALA A 52 -2.68 -11.38 -4.77
C ALA A 52 -3.27 -11.00 -6.13
N ILE A 53 -2.85 -11.67 -7.19
CA ILE A 53 -3.40 -11.43 -8.52
C ILE A 53 -4.89 -11.78 -8.55
N ALA A 54 -5.25 -12.92 -7.99
CA ALA A 54 -6.67 -13.31 -7.91
C ALA A 54 -7.47 -12.29 -7.09
N ALA A 55 -6.89 -11.79 -6.00
CA ALA A 55 -7.53 -10.78 -5.17
C ALA A 55 -7.71 -9.46 -5.93
N PHE A 56 -6.69 -9.06 -6.66
CA PHE A 56 -6.79 -7.84 -7.48
C PHE A 56 -7.91 -7.96 -8.51
N ASN A 57 -7.98 -9.10 -9.19
CA ASN A 57 -9.05 -9.35 -10.16
C ASN A 57 -10.42 -9.38 -9.50
N ARG A 58 -10.50 -9.95 -8.31
CA ARG A 58 -11.73 -9.96 -7.52
C ARG A 58 -12.15 -8.54 -7.17
N GLY A 59 -11.19 -7.70 -6.81
CA GLY A 59 -11.46 -6.28 -6.51
C GLY A 59 -12.01 -5.53 -7.72
N LYS A 60 -11.48 -5.83 -8.90
CA LYS A 60 -11.97 -5.21 -10.13
C LYS A 60 -13.44 -5.50 -10.39
N SER A 61 -13.93 -6.64 -9.96
CA SER A 61 -15.35 -6.98 -10.15
C SER A 61 -16.26 -6.14 -9.26
N GLY A 62 -15.75 -5.63 -8.16
CA GLY A 62 -16.51 -4.75 -7.29
C GLY A 62 -17.62 -5.39 -6.50
N ASN A 63 -17.63 -6.72 -6.38
CA ASN A 63 -18.74 -7.45 -5.77
C ASN A 63 -18.60 -7.69 -4.27
N ASP A 64 -17.45 -7.38 -3.70
CA ASP A 64 -17.23 -7.64 -2.28
C ASP A 64 -17.68 -6.48 -1.41
N SER A 65 -18.26 -6.82 -0.27
CA SER A 65 -18.53 -5.85 0.77
C SER A 65 -17.27 -5.73 1.62
N LEU A 66 -16.66 -4.56 1.61
CA LEU A 66 -15.39 -4.34 2.27
C LEU A 66 -15.50 -3.73 3.65
N ARG A 67 -16.67 -3.23 4.00
CA ARG A 67 -16.87 -2.50 5.24
C ARG A 67 -16.46 -3.28 6.48
N GLY A 68 -16.89 -4.53 6.58
CA GLY A 68 -16.57 -5.36 7.74
C GLY A 68 -15.09 -5.62 7.89
N TYR A 69 -14.42 -5.88 6.77
CA TYR A 69 -12.98 -6.10 6.78
C TYR A 69 -12.23 -4.87 7.25
N LEU A 70 -12.60 -3.71 6.73
CA LEU A 70 -11.94 -2.47 7.09
C LEU A 70 -12.23 -2.06 8.52
N ARG A 71 -13.43 -2.28 8.98
CA ARG A 71 -13.76 -2.00 10.39
C ARG A 71 -12.96 -2.86 11.34
N ARG A 72 -12.74 -4.12 11.01
CA ARG A 72 -11.89 -4.97 11.83
C ARG A 72 -10.44 -4.48 11.80
N LEU A 73 -9.98 -4.02 10.64
CA LEU A 73 -8.63 -3.52 10.51
C LEU A 73 -8.42 -2.22 11.26
N SER A 74 -9.50 -1.50 11.58
CA SER A 74 -9.39 -0.26 12.35
C SER A 74 -8.75 -0.46 13.73
N GLY A 75 -8.79 -1.69 14.24
CA GLY A 75 -8.12 -2.02 15.49
C GLY A 75 -6.61 -2.18 15.36
N GLN A 76 -6.07 -2.06 14.16
CA GLN A 76 -4.64 -2.23 13.89
C GLN A 76 -4.11 -0.98 13.17
N PRO A 77 -3.75 0.07 13.93
CA PRO A 77 -3.43 1.37 13.31
C PRO A 77 -2.31 1.34 12.28
N HIS A 78 -1.27 0.54 12.53
CA HIS A 78 -0.16 0.45 11.57
C HIS A 78 -0.59 -0.23 10.28
N ALA A 79 -1.40 -1.27 10.39
CA ALA A 79 -1.92 -1.96 9.21
C ALA A 79 -2.88 -1.04 8.44
N ALA A 80 -3.72 -0.30 9.14
CA ALA A 80 -4.63 0.64 8.51
C ALA A 80 -3.87 1.73 7.74
N GLU A 81 -2.84 2.29 8.35
CA GLU A 81 -2.02 3.29 7.68
C GLU A 81 -1.32 2.69 6.46
N GLY A 82 -0.77 1.49 6.59
CA GLY A 82 -0.10 0.82 5.47
C GLY A 82 -1.04 0.58 4.30
N VAL A 83 -2.28 0.20 4.59
CA VAL A 83 -3.30 0.01 3.56
C VAL A 83 -3.60 1.32 2.86
N LEU A 84 -3.80 2.40 3.61
CA LEU A 84 -4.10 3.70 3.02
C LEU A 84 -2.94 4.22 2.18
N ARG A 85 -1.71 4.01 2.63
CA ARG A 85 -0.55 4.42 1.86
C ARG A 85 -0.44 3.64 0.55
N ALA A 86 -0.67 2.34 0.59
CA ALA A 86 -0.67 1.53 -0.63
C ALA A 86 -1.78 1.98 -1.58
N CYS A 87 -2.93 2.32 -1.05
CA CYS A 87 -4.03 2.83 -1.86
C CYS A 87 -3.66 4.14 -2.54
N TRP A 88 -3.01 5.07 -1.83
CA TRP A 88 -2.57 6.31 -2.45
C TRP A 88 -1.52 6.08 -3.53
N ARG A 89 -0.62 5.12 -3.32
CA ARG A 89 0.35 4.78 -4.37
C ARG A 89 -0.37 4.26 -5.62
N MET A 90 -1.42 3.49 -5.43
CA MET A 90 -2.23 3.00 -6.56
C MET A 90 -2.98 4.13 -7.26
N VAL A 91 -3.54 5.06 -6.48
CA VAL A 91 -4.25 6.20 -7.03
C VAL A 91 -3.35 7.04 -7.93
N TRP A 92 -2.11 7.27 -7.51
CA TRP A 92 -1.18 8.08 -8.28
C TRP A 92 -0.41 7.30 -9.34
N ALA A 93 -0.73 6.03 -9.51
CA ALA A 93 0.04 5.16 -10.43
C ALA A 93 -0.02 5.63 -11.89
N ASP A 94 -1.09 6.28 -12.29
CA ASP A 94 -1.22 6.83 -13.64
C ASP A 94 -1.05 8.35 -13.69
N GLY A 95 -0.56 8.95 -12.62
CA GLY A 95 -0.18 10.35 -12.59
C GLY A 95 -1.24 11.33 -12.10
N ARG A 96 -2.43 10.86 -11.80
CA ARG A 96 -3.48 11.74 -11.28
C ARG A 96 -4.45 10.99 -10.39
N ALA A 97 -5.05 11.71 -9.47
CA ALA A 97 -6.06 11.16 -8.59
C ALA A 97 -7.44 11.60 -9.07
N GLY A 98 -8.24 10.64 -9.49
CA GLY A 98 -9.60 10.90 -9.94
C GLY A 98 -10.56 11.09 -8.79
N VAL A 99 -11.74 11.63 -9.11
CA VAL A 99 -12.78 11.87 -8.10
C VAL A 99 -13.25 10.55 -7.48
N SER A 100 -13.49 9.54 -8.31
CA SER A 100 -13.96 8.24 -7.82
C SER A 100 -12.97 7.60 -6.87
N GLU A 101 -11.69 7.70 -7.19
CA GLU A 101 -10.64 7.14 -6.33
C GLU A 101 -10.59 7.87 -4.99
N ARG A 102 -10.68 9.19 -5.02
CA ARG A 102 -10.66 9.98 -3.78
C ARG A 102 -11.86 9.68 -2.90
N GLU A 103 -13.02 9.50 -3.52
CA GLU A 103 -14.23 9.17 -2.78
C GLU A 103 -14.13 7.81 -2.11
N LEU A 104 -13.62 6.82 -2.84
CA LEU A 104 -13.40 5.50 -2.26
C LEU A 104 -12.46 5.57 -1.07
N LEU A 105 -11.37 6.29 -1.22
CA LEU A 105 -10.41 6.41 -0.12
C LEU A 105 -10.98 7.12 1.09
N ALA A 106 -11.79 8.14 0.87
CA ALA A 106 -12.44 8.83 1.98
C ALA A 106 -13.37 7.87 2.74
N GLN A 107 -14.10 7.06 2.01
CA GLN A 107 -15.01 6.10 2.61
C GLN A 107 -14.25 5.00 3.35
N TRP A 108 -13.23 4.45 2.73
CA TRP A 108 -12.43 3.40 3.35
C TRP A 108 -11.70 3.91 4.58
N GLY A 109 -11.20 5.15 4.50
CA GLY A 109 -10.56 5.77 5.65
C GLY A 109 -11.51 5.89 6.82
N LYS A 110 -12.75 6.27 6.53
CA LYS A 110 -13.77 6.37 7.56
C LYS A 110 -14.01 5.02 8.24
N TRP A 111 -14.11 3.96 7.46
CA TRP A 111 -14.27 2.62 8.03
C TRP A 111 -13.04 2.16 8.81
N LEU A 112 -11.88 2.67 8.46
CA LEU A 112 -10.64 2.39 9.18
C LEU A 112 -10.45 3.28 10.42
N GLY A 113 -11.39 4.18 10.67
CA GLY A 113 -11.32 5.06 11.83
C GLY A 113 -10.53 6.35 11.60
N TRP A 114 -10.29 6.70 10.35
CA TRP A 114 -9.54 7.92 9.99
C TRP A 114 -10.51 9.01 9.53
N THR A 115 -10.14 10.27 9.77
CA THR A 115 -10.88 11.40 9.22
C THR A 115 -10.48 11.63 7.78
N VAL A 116 -11.32 12.33 7.04
CA VAL A 116 -11.01 12.69 5.65
C VAL A 116 -9.71 13.49 5.58
N GLN A 117 -9.51 14.40 6.53
CA GLN A 117 -8.31 15.22 6.57
C GLN A 117 -7.06 14.36 6.77
N GLN A 118 -7.14 13.38 7.67
CA GLN A 118 -6.02 12.47 7.91
C GLN A 118 -5.69 11.65 6.67
N VAL A 119 -6.72 11.14 5.99
CA VAL A 119 -6.53 10.37 4.76
C VAL A 119 -5.87 11.22 3.69
N GLN A 120 -6.36 12.44 3.51
CA GLN A 120 -5.83 13.33 2.49
C GLN A 120 -4.43 13.81 2.80
N ALA A 121 -4.08 13.92 4.07
CA ALA A 121 -2.72 14.30 4.44
C ALA A 121 -1.69 13.29 3.94
N LEU A 122 -2.05 12.01 3.87
CA LEU A 122 -1.15 11.01 3.32
C LEU A 122 -0.92 11.17 1.82
N ALA A 123 -1.90 11.73 1.12
CA ALA A 123 -1.82 11.86 -0.32
C ALA A 123 -0.62 12.69 -0.77
N SER A 124 -0.27 13.70 -0.01
CA SER A 124 0.82 14.60 -0.39
C SER A 124 2.16 13.90 -0.47
N ASP A 125 2.32 12.78 0.25
CA ASP A 125 3.57 12.03 0.23
C ASP A 125 3.78 11.32 -1.10
N TYR A 126 2.74 11.14 -1.88
CA TYR A 126 2.80 10.34 -3.11
C TYR A 126 2.45 11.12 -4.36
N GLU A 127 2.03 12.36 -4.21
CA GLU A 127 1.62 13.17 -5.34
C GLU A 127 2.81 13.49 -6.24
N PRO A 128 2.71 13.20 -7.55
CA PRO A 128 3.81 13.49 -8.47
C PRO A 128 4.12 14.98 -8.49
N GLY A 129 5.40 15.30 -8.46
CA GLY A 129 5.85 16.70 -8.48
C GLY A 129 5.94 17.34 -7.12
N LYS A 130 5.32 16.75 -6.12
CA LYS A 130 5.48 17.19 -4.74
C LYS A 130 6.28 16.16 -4.02
N ARG A 131 7.57 16.17 -4.24
CA ARG A 131 8.40 15.27 -3.48
C ARG A 131 8.59 15.84 -2.11
N PRO A 132 8.15 15.14 -1.09
CA PRO A 132 8.53 15.53 0.25
C PRO A 132 10.05 15.42 0.32
N ILE A 133 10.67 16.29 1.07
CA ILE A 133 12.08 16.15 1.38
C ILE A 133 12.15 14.97 2.34
N VAL A 134 12.35 13.79 1.77
CA VAL A 134 12.38 12.59 2.57
C VAL A 134 13.80 12.38 3.03
N SER A 135 14.07 12.67 4.28
CA SER A 135 15.35 12.31 4.87
C SER A 135 15.37 10.81 5.10
N ALA A 136 16.56 10.28 5.29
CA ALA A 136 16.70 8.86 5.60
C ALA A 136 15.89 8.47 6.83
N ALA A 137 15.80 9.36 7.80
CA ALA A 137 15.04 9.09 9.01
C ALA A 137 13.54 8.94 8.73
N VAL A 138 13.00 9.80 7.87
CA VAL A 138 11.59 9.73 7.51
C VAL A 138 11.30 8.46 6.73
N SER A 139 12.18 8.10 5.79
CA SER A 139 12.01 6.87 5.04
C SER A 139 12.08 5.65 5.94
N TYR A 140 12.95 5.69 6.94
CA TYR A 140 13.10 4.62 7.90
C TYR A 140 11.82 4.44 8.71
N GLN A 141 11.26 5.54 9.20
CA GLN A 141 10.01 5.50 9.95
C GLN A 141 8.86 4.98 9.11
N GLU A 142 8.80 5.38 7.85
CA GLU A 142 7.79 4.91 6.95
C GLU A 142 7.92 3.40 6.74
N ALA A 143 9.14 2.90 6.59
CA ALA A 143 9.37 1.48 6.45
C ALA A 143 8.87 0.73 7.67
N MET A 144 9.14 1.26 8.86
CA MET A 144 8.67 0.63 10.09
C MET A 144 7.15 0.54 10.14
N ARG A 145 6.48 1.61 9.75
CA ARG A 145 5.02 1.62 9.76
C ARG A 145 4.44 0.67 8.73
N LEU A 146 4.97 0.70 7.51
CA LEU A 146 4.44 -0.13 6.44
C LEU A 146 4.63 -1.61 6.66
N LEU A 147 5.71 -1.99 7.31
CA LEU A 147 6.06 -3.38 7.52
C LEU A 147 5.73 -3.88 8.90
N GLY A 148 5.11 -3.05 9.72
CA GLY A 148 4.67 -3.45 11.03
C GLY A 148 5.78 -3.70 12.03
N VAL A 149 6.98 -3.17 11.79
CA VAL A 149 8.05 -3.27 12.76
C VAL A 149 8.01 -2.08 13.69
N SER A 150 8.45 -2.26 14.91
CA SER A 150 8.44 -1.21 15.92
C SER A 150 9.85 -0.73 16.20
N ALA A 151 9.94 0.33 16.96
CA ALA A 151 11.24 0.84 17.39
C ALA A 151 12.00 -0.18 18.24
N ASN A 152 11.28 -1.12 18.84
CA ASN A 152 11.90 -2.17 19.64
C ASN A 152 12.23 -3.43 18.85
N SER A 153 12.01 -3.41 17.55
CA SER A 153 12.34 -4.55 16.72
C SER A 153 13.86 -4.72 16.62
N GLU A 154 14.27 -5.93 16.30
CA GLU A 154 15.67 -6.23 16.10
C GLU A 154 16.26 -5.29 15.04
N PRO A 155 17.46 -4.77 15.24
CA PRO A 155 18.08 -3.88 14.24
C PRO A 155 18.14 -4.48 12.84
N ALA A 156 18.37 -5.78 12.75
CA ALA A 156 18.41 -6.44 11.45
C ALA A 156 17.05 -6.41 10.75
N GLN A 157 15.98 -6.55 11.50
CA GLN A 157 14.63 -6.46 10.96
C GLN A 157 14.33 -5.05 10.48
N ILE A 158 14.71 -4.07 11.24
CA ILE A 158 14.48 -2.68 10.88
C ILE A 158 15.26 -2.32 9.61
N LYS A 159 16.53 -2.73 9.55
CA LYS A 159 17.35 -2.48 8.36
C LYS A 159 16.76 -3.16 7.13
N ARG A 160 16.27 -4.35 7.30
CA ARG A 160 15.67 -5.10 6.19
C ARG A 160 14.41 -4.40 5.70
N ALA A 161 13.58 -3.93 6.62
CA ALA A 161 12.38 -3.22 6.29
C ALA A 161 12.69 -1.94 5.53
N TYR A 162 13.71 -1.20 5.98
CA TYR A 162 14.14 0.02 5.34
C TYR A 162 14.65 -0.25 3.93
N ARG A 163 15.45 -1.30 3.77
CA ARG A 163 15.95 -1.68 2.44
C ARG A 163 14.84 -2.02 1.47
N ARG A 164 13.81 -2.70 1.94
CA ARG A 164 12.67 -3.04 1.09
C ARG A 164 11.97 -1.79 0.57
N LEU A 165 11.77 -0.84 1.46
CA LEU A 165 11.12 0.40 1.06
C LEU A 165 11.97 1.19 0.07
N LEU A 166 13.27 1.29 0.33
CA LEU A 166 14.19 1.98 -0.57
C LEU A 166 14.26 1.28 -1.93
N SER A 167 14.30 -0.03 -1.93
CA SER A 167 14.36 -0.81 -3.16
C SER A 167 13.11 -0.59 -4.00
N ARG A 168 11.97 -0.45 -3.37
CA ARG A 168 10.72 -0.21 -4.09
C ARG A 168 10.70 1.17 -4.74
N HIS A 169 11.20 2.18 -4.01
CA HIS A 169 11.15 3.56 -4.50
C HIS A 169 12.33 3.93 -5.38
N HIS A 170 13.49 3.37 -5.10
CA HIS A 170 14.74 3.74 -5.75
C HIS A 170 15.63 2.54 -5.98
N PRO A 171 15.21 1.59 -6.79
CA PRO A 171 15.95 0.34 -6.96
C PRO A 171 17.38 0.55 -7.41
N ASP A 172 17.61 1.46 -8.33
CA ASP A 172 18.97 1.71 -8.83
C ASP A 172 19.86 2.36 -7.78
N LYS A 173 19.29 3.21 -6.97
CA LYS A 173 20.06 3.86 -5.92
C LYS A 173 20.41 2.93 -4.81
N ILE A 174 19.58 1.96 -4.54
CA ILE A 174 19.89 0.94 -3.56
C ILE A 174 21.12 0.19 -4.01
N ALA A 175 21.20 -0.13 -5.28
CA ALA A 175 22.34 -0.83 -5.82
C ALA A 175 23.60 0.01 -5.76
N GLY A 176 23.46 1.31 -5.94
CA GLY A 176 24.60 2.20 -5.96
C GLY A 176 24.92 2.78 -4.62
N THR A 177 24.21 3.79 -4.27
CA THR A 177 24.56 4.51 -3.08
C THR A 177 23.73 4.13 -1.93
N GLY A 178 22.55 3.75 -2.23
CA GLY A 178 21.72 3.39 -1.14
C GLY A 178 22.40 2.38 -0.35
N ALA A 179 23.20 1.70 -1.04
CA ALA A 179 24.02 0.77 -0.36
C ALA A 179 24.65 1.44 0.80
N THR A 180 25.13 2.61 0.65
CA THR A 180 25.71 3.28 1.76
C THR A 180 24.76 3.50 2.84
N THR A 181 23.60 3.97 2.54
CA THR A 181 22.63 4.14 3.57
C THR A 181 22.07 2.85 3.98
N ALA A 182 21.88 1.98 3.07
CA ALA A 182 21.26 0.73 3.40
C ALA A 182 22.21 -0.22 4.03
N GLN A 183 23.45 -0.09 3.75
CA GLN A 183 24.45 -0.86 4.38
C GLN A 183 24.69 -0.45 5.73
N VAL A 184 24.38 0.71 5.97
CA VAL A 184 24.62 1.31 7.25
C VAL A 184 23.76 0.74 8.29
#